data_71c804646d47e75d252f5e7d8740a9cf
#
_entry.id   71c804646d47e75d252f5e7d8740a9cf
#
_cell.length_a   1.000
_cell.length_b   1.000
_cell.length_c   1.000
_cell.angle_alpha   90.00
_cell.angle_beta   90.00
_cell.angle_gamma   90.00
#
_symmetry.space_group_name_H-M   'P 1'
#
loop_
_entity.id
_entity.type
_entity.pdbx_description
1 polymer ?
#
loop_
_entity_poly.entity_id
_entity_poly.type
_entity_poly.pdbx_seq_one_letter_code
_entity_poly.pdbx_strand_id
1 'polypeptide(L)'
;MTTSTLATLTIGGESQPGDAGSYPVHNPARPAEVVGFAPAADRAQLDAAVTEARKAFRSWRALDVGERVAKVADAALTAGVQLKESDGARLYTSEHGKVLSEAGFEIDTAPMVAAVLGSMAEAALAPEQIDPQSPYPRLHREPYGVAALVIPFNWPFSVMMMKLASALSAGNTVVVKLPPTVPLAALQFGAAFAAALPPGVVNVVSAPGIELSQALLTHPGLDVISATGGVATGRAVMAAAATRLTPVLLELGGNDAAIIAPDVAISDQLVESLVTATYTTGGQVCMAIKRLYAPQGRVDELADAVLARCEREVVGDGLADDVTLGPLHTASGRDRVASLVKDAVAQGATVRTAGRIREEDADSDGYFVLPTVVTADLRI
;
A
#
# COMPACT_ATOMS: atom_id res chain seq x y z
N MET A 1 -0.99 -13.61 28.63
CA MET A 1 -1.46 -14.38 27.47
C MET A 1 -2.68 -13.63 26.92
N THR A 2 -2.45 -12.69 26.03
CA THR A 2 -3.53 -12.02 25.29
C THR A 2 -4.09 -13.04 24.31
N THR A 3 -5.37 -13.35 24.43
CA THR A 3 -6.11 -14.13 23.44
C THR A 3 -5.95 -13.42 22.11
N SER A 4 -5.06 -13.93 21.25
CA SER A 4 -4.92 -13.47 19.88
C SER A 4 -6.29 -13.65 19.22
N THR A 5 -7.02 -12.57 19.03
CA THR A 5 -8.25 -12.58 18.25
C THR A 5 -7.83 -12.98 16.84
N LEU A 6 -8.25 -14.17 16.40
CA LEU A 6 -7.97 -14.63 15.04
C LEU A 6 -8.57 -13.62 14.07
N ALA A 7 -7.74 -13.08 13.19
CA ALA A 7 -8.22 -12.24 12.09
C ALA A 7 -9.18 -13.07 11.22
N THR A 8 -10.18 -12.45 10.63
CA THR A 8 -11.20 -13.10 9.80
C THR A 8 -11.26 -12.48 8.41
N LEU A 9 -11.73 -13.26 7.45
CA LEU A 9 -12.20 -12.74 6.16
C LEU A 9 -13.53 -12.01 6.38
N THR A 10 -13.88 -11.11 5.47
CA THR A 10 -15.20 -10.48 5.43
C THR A 10 -15.84 -10.77 4.08
N ILE A 11 -16.92 -11.53 4.06
CA ILE A 11 -17.63 -11.95 2.86
C ILE A 11 -19.13 -11.77 3.08
N GLY A 12 -19.80 -10.99 2.22
CA GLY A 12 -21.23 -10.74 2.33
C GLY A 12 -21.65 -9.98 3.58
N GLY A 13 -20.72 -9.29 4.25
CA GLY A 13 -20.93 -8.63 5.55
C GLY A 13 -20.67 -9.53 6.77
N GLU A 14 -20.34 -10.79 6.57
CA GLU A 14 -20.09 -11.77 7.62
C GLU A 14 -18.58 -12.00 7.82
N SER A 15 -18.18 -12.11 9.10
CA SER A 15 -16.82 -12.53 9.48
C SER A 15 -16.68 -14.05 9.37
N GLN A 16 -15.67 -14.52 8.63
CA GLN A 16 -15.47 -15.95 8.38
C GLN A 16 -14.00 -16.35 8.61
N PRO A 17 -13.74 -17.56 9.13
CA PRO A 17 -12.41 -18.12 9.09
C PRO A 17 -12.00 -18.40 7.63
N GLY A 18 -10.72 -18.69 7.39
CA GLY A 18 -10.26 -19.19 6.08
C GLY A 18 -10.51 -20.69 5.94
N ASP A 19 -11.24 -21.12 4.90
CA ASP A 19 -11.52 -22.52 4.64
C ASP A 19 -10.27 -23.29 4.16
N ALA A 20 -9.26 -22.59 3.61
CA ALA A 20 -7.92 -23.14 3.37
C ALA A 20 -7.01 -23.08 4.62
N GLY A 21 -7.57 -22.81 5.80
CA GLY A 21 -6.85 -22.71 7.07
C GLY A 21 -6.34 -21.31 7.38
N SER A 22 -5.17 -21.25 8.02
CA SER A 22 -4.49 -19.99 8.36
C SER A 22 -2.99 -20.11 8.10
N TYR A 23 -2.32 -18.96 7.99
CA TYR A 23 -0.88 -18.90 7.78
C TYR A 23 -0.22 -17.88 8.71
N PRO A 24 1.05 -18.13 9.13
CA PRO A 24 1.76 -17.23 10.03
C PRO A 24 2.15 -15.92 9.31
N VAL A 25 2.09 -14.83 10.06
CA VAL A 25 2.61 -13.51 9.68
C VAL A 25 3.78 -13.21 10.60
N HIS A 26 4.93 -12.87 10.01
CA HIS A 26 6.19 -12.73 10.74
C HIS A 26 6.58 -11.26 10.91
N ASN A 27 7.35 -11.00 11.97
CA ASN A 27 7.93 -9.70 12.24
C ASN A 27 9.24 -9.52 11.44
N PRO A 28 9.35 -8.53 10.53
CA PRO A 28 10.58 -8.31 9.75
C PRO A 28 11.82 -7.93 10.61
N ALA A 29 11.60 -7.37 11.80
CA ALA A 29 12.68 -7.07 12.75
C ALA A 29 13.18 -8.32 13.50
N ARG A 30 12.30 -9.34 13.64
CA ARG A 30 12.57 -10.62 14.30
C ARG A 30 11.89 -11.75 13.52
N PRO A 31 12.46 -12.21 12.38
CA PRO A 31 11.78 -13.12 11.45
C PRO A 31 11.32 -14.46 12.04
N ALA A 32 11.92 -14.89 13.14
CA ALA A 32 11.46 -16.08 13.87
C ALA A 32 10.18 -15.84 14.68
N GLU A 33 9.82 -14.58 14.95
CA GLU A 33 8.63 -14.21 15.70
C GLU A 33 7.39 -14.22 14.80
N VAL A 34 6.37 -14.96 15.22
CA VAL A 34 5.05 -14.96 14.60
C VAL A 34 4.20 -13.90 15.29
N VAL A 35 3.86 -12.84 14.57
CA VAL A 35 2.99 -11.74 15.04
C VAL A 35 1.55 -12.22 15.23
N GLY A 36 1.09 -13.08 14.33
CA GLY A 36 -0.26 -13.62 14.35
C GLY A 36 -0.50 -14.57 13.18
N PHE A 37 -1.75 -15.03 13.08
CA PHE A 37 -2.18 -15.93 11.99
C PHE A 37 -3.28 -15.25 11.18
N ALA A 38 -3.07 -15.16 9.86
CA ALA A 38 -4.06 -14.65 8.92
C ALA A 38 -4.88 -15.79 8.31
N PRO A 39 -6.19 -15.59 8.07
CA PRO A 39 -7.03 -16.58 7.43
C PRO A 39 -6.64 -16.76 5.94
N ALA A 40 -6.62 -17.99 5.48
CA ALA A 40 -6.40 -18.34 4.08
C ALA A 40 -7.75 -18.64 3.42
N ALA A 41 -8.21 -17.73 2.54
CA ALA A 41 -9.41 -18.00 1.74
C ALA A 41 -9.12 -19.11 0.71
N ASP A 42 -10.10 -19.96 0.50
CA ASP A 42 -10.10 -20.91 -0.59
C ASP A 42 -10.81 -20.35 -1.85
N ARG A 43 -10.92 -21.18 -2.89
CA ARG A 43 -11.58 -20.81 -4.13
C ARG A 43 -13.08 -20.57 -3.94
N ALA A 44 -13.75 -21.38 -3.12
CA ALA A 44 -15.19 -21.25 -2.90
C ALA A 44 -15.54 -19.96 -2.15
N GLN A 45 -14.71 -19.55 -1.18
CA GLN A 45 -14.85 -18.27 -0.49
C GLN A 45 -14.60 -17.09 -1.40
N LEU A 46 -13.63 -17.18 -2.33
CA LEU A 46 -13.44 -16.16 -3.37
C LEU A 46 -14.67 -16.04 -4.27
N ASP A 47 -15.20 -17.17 -4.76
CA ASP A 47 -16.39 -17.19 -5.61
C ASP A 47 -17.61 -16.62 -4.86
N ALA A 48 -17.75 -16.91 -3.56
CA ALA A 48 -18.76 -16.32 -2.68
C ALA A 48 -18.59 -14.80 -2.56
N ALA A 49 -17.35 -14.30 -2.30
CA ALA A 49 -17.08 -12.86 -2.20
C ALA A 49 -17.49 -12.11 -3.48
N VAL A 50 -17.16 -12.63 -4.66
CA VAL A 50 -17.57 -12.05 -5.95
C VAL A 50 -19.08 -12.12 -6.13
N THR A 51 -19.71 -13.21 -5.72
CA THR A 51 -21.17 -13.38 -5.80
C THR A 51 -21.90 -12.38 -4.91
N GLU A 52 -21.47 -12.20 -3.66
CA GLU A 52 -22.06 -11.23 -2.73
C GLU A 52 -21.84 -9.79 -3.23
N ALA A 53 -20.65 -9.47 -3.76
CA ALA A 53 -20.41 -8.18 -4.40
C ALA A 53 -21.37 -7.93 -5.58
N ARG A 54 -21.62 -8.94 -6.42
CA ARG A 54 -22.55 -8.85 -7.55
C ARG A 54 -24.00 -8.65 -7.11
N LYS A 55 -24.43 -9.31 -6.04
CA LYS A 55 -25.77 -9.12 -5.46
C LYS A 55 -25.95 -7.69 -4.93
N ALA A 56 -24.97 -7.17 -4.18
CA ALA A 56 -25.01 -5.84 -3.59
C ALA A 56 -24.93 -4.71 -4.63
N PHE A 57 -24.32 -4.94 -5.79
CA PHE A 57 -24.07 -3.93 -6.81
C PHE A 57 -25.33 -3.19 -7.24
N ARG A 58 -26.45 -3.89 -7.42
CA ARG A 58 -27.68 -3.29 -7.94
C ARG A 58 -28.26 -2.23 -7.00
N SER A 59 -28.32 -2.51 -5.71
CA SER A 59 -28.80 -1.55 -4.71
C SER A 59 -27.80 -0.44 -4.45
N TRP A 60 -26.49 -0.75 -4.41
CA TRP A 60 -25.44 0.22 -4.19
C TRP A 60 -25.35 1.27 -5.29
N ARG A 61 -25.35 0.85 -6.57
CA ARG A 61 -25.30 1.79 -7.70
C ARG A 61 -26.54 2.69 -7.81
N ALA A 62 -27.66 2.27 -7.24
CA ALA A 62 -28.91 3.03 -7.29
C ALA A 62 -28.94 4.21 -6.30
N LEU A 63 -28.01 4.26 -5.32
CA LEU A 63 -27.86 5.39 -4.43
C LEU A 63 -27.29 6.61 -5.18
N ASP A 64 -27.63 7.81 -4.75
CA ASP A 64 -27.01 9.02 -5.25
C ASP A 64 -25.52 9.08 -4.90
N VAL A 65 -24.73 9.80 -5.72
CA VAL A 65 -23.29 9.92 -5.52
C VAL A 65 -22.97 10.48 -4.13
N GLY A 66 -23.65 11.55 -3.70
CA GLY A 66 -23.45 12.16 -2.38
C GLY A 66 -23.77 11.18 -1.24
N GLU A 67 -24.80 10.35 -1.39
CA GLU A 67 -25.13 9.33 -0.38
C GLU A 67 -24.05 8.25 -0.28
N ARG A 68 -23.51 7.78 -1.41
CA ARG A 68 -22.39 6.84 -1.42
C ARG A 68 -21.14 7.43 -0.76
N VAL A 69 -20.80 8.67 -1.13
CA VAL A 69 -19.65 9.40 -0.59
C VAL A 69 -19.76 9.54 0.93
N ALA A 70 -20.93 9.96 1.45
CA ALA A 70 -21.14 10.07 2.89
C ALA A 70 -20.95 8.73 3.61
N LYS A 71 -21.56 7.65 3.10
CA LYS A 71 -21.42 6.30 3.67
C LYS A 71 -19.97 5.80 3.67
N VAL A 72 -19.21 6.08 2.61
CA VAL A 72 -17.79 5.70 2.51
C VAL A 72 -16.93 6.49 3.51
N ALA A 73 -17.19 7.78 3.68
CA ALA A 73 -16.49 8.61 4.64
C ALA A 73 -16.75 8.17 6.09
N ASP A 74 -18.00 7.90 6.42
CA ASP A 74 -18.40 7.40 7.75
C ASP A 74 -17.78 6.02 8.04
N ALA A 75 -17.77 5.12 7.06
CA ALA A 75 -17.14 3.82 7.20
C ALA A 75 -15.63 3.92 7.40
N ALA A 76 -14.95 4.83 6.70
CA ALA A 76 -13.52 5.06 6.86
C ALA A 76 -13.18 5.61 8.26
N LEU A 77 -13.97 6.57 8.74
CA LEU A 77 -13.81 7.12 10.09
C LEU A 77 -14.02 6.04 11.16
N THR A 78 -15.09 5.28 11.04
CA THR A 78 -15.42 4.18 11.98
C THR A 78 -14.29 3.15 12.03
N ALA A 79 -13.80 2.70 10.87
CA ALA A 79 -12.72 1.73 10.80
C ALA A 79 -11.40 2.28 11.38
N GLY A 80 -11.06 3.55 11.11
CA GLY A 80 -9.90 4.20 11.68
C GLY A 80 -9.95 4.29 13.21
N VAL A 81 -11.09 4.68 13.77
CA VAL A 81 -11.30 4.74 15.24
C VAL A 81 -11.16 3.37 15.86
N GLN A 82 -11.86 2.35 15.35
CA GLN A 82 -11.80 1.00 15.90
C GLN A 82 -10.38 0.40 15.82
N LEU A 83 -9.65 0.65 14.74
CA LEU A 83 -8.28 0.16 14.60
C LEU A 83 -7.34 0.82 15.62
N LYS A 84 -7.52 2.11 15.92
CA LYS A 84 -6.77 2.80 16.98
C LYS A 84 -7.07 2.22 18.36
N GLU A 85 -8.34 2.00 18.69
CA GLU A 85 -8.77 1.44 19.97
C GLU A 85 -8.25 0.02 20.19
N SER A 86 -7.99 -0.74 19.12
CA SER A 86 -7.41 -2.09 19.15
C SER A 86 -5.88 -2.15 19.12
N ASP A 87 -5.18 -1.02 19.30
CA ASP A 87 -3.71 -0.92 19.16
C ASP A 87 -3.20 -1.32 17.77
N GLY A 88 -3.99 -1.02 16.75
CA GLY A 88 -3.71 -1.45 15.37
C GLY A 88 -2.41 -0.91 14.80
N ALA A 89 -1.92 0.26 15.26
CA ALA A 89 -0.63 0.80 14.82
C ALA A 89 0.53 -0.08 15.26
N ARG A 90 0.52 -0.61 16.49
CA ARG A 90 1.55 -1.54 16.97
C ARG A 90 1.49 -2.88 16.24
N LEU A 91 0.28 -3.41 16.02
CA LEU A 91 0.09 -4.62 15.21
C LEU A 91 0.66 -4.41 13.79
N TYR A 92 0.34 -3.28 13.18
CA TYR A 92 0.82 -2.95 11.83
C TYR A 92 2.34 -2.78 11.79
N THR A 93 2.95 -2.09 12.76
CA THR A 93 4.42 -2.00 12.88
C THR A 93 5.03 -3.39 13.00
N SER A 94 4.47 -4.27 13.84
CA SER A 94 4.98 -5.62 14.05
C SER A 94 4.97 -6.48 12.79
N GLU A 95 3.89 -6.44 12.00
CA GLU A 95 3.79 -7.27 10.79
C GLU A 95 4.48 -6.64 9.56
N HIS A 96 4.65 -5.31 9.53
CA HIS A 96 5.24 -4.59 8.40
C HIS A 96 6.72 -4.29 8.58
N GLY A 97 7.10 -3.87 9.80
CA GLY A 97 8.44 -3.39 10.14
C GLY A 97 8.60 -1.87 10.14
N LYS A 98 7.71 -1.07 9.52
CA LYS A 98 7.81 0.40 9.57
C LYS A 98 7.74 0.91 11.01
N VAL A 99 8.30 2.09 11.26
CA VAL A 99 8.26 2.72 12.59
C VAL A 99 6.83 3.05 13.02
N LEU A 100 6.58 3.04 14.31
CA LEU A 100 5.25 3.22 14.89
C LEU A 100 4.61 4.56 14.49
N SER A 101 5.40 5.62 14.35
CA SER A 101 4.91 6.93 13.91
C SER A 101 4.38 6.91 12.47
N GLU A 102 5.04 6.19 11.55
CA GLU A 102 4.55 6.03 10.17
C GLU A 102 3.29 5.16 10.12
N ALA A 103 3.23 4.09 10.92
CA ALA A 103 2.05 3.24 11.02
C ALA A 103 0.84 4.03 11.54
N GLY A 104 1.02 4.82 12.60
CA GLY A 104 -0.02 5.71 13.13
C GLY A 104 -0.47 6.76 12.13
N PHE A 105 0.48 7.43 11.46
CA PHE A 105 0.18 8.44 10.44
C PHE A 105 -0.69 7.87 9.30
N GLU A 106 -0.38 6.67 8.82
CA GLU A 106 -1.13 6.06 7.74
C GLU A 106 -2.56 5.71 8.14
N ILE A 107 -2.76 5.18 9.34
CA ILE A 107 -4.09 4.89 9.89
C ILE A 107 -4.89 6.19 10.07
N ASP A 108 -4.26 7.24 10.59
CA ASP A 108 -4.87 8.53 10.87
C ASP A 108 -5.30 9.26 9.61
N THR A 109 -4.55 9.11 8.53
CA THR A 109 -4.82 9.78 7.26
C THR A 109 -5.79 9.02 6.35
N ALA A 110 -6.05 7.75 6.59
CA ALA A 110 -6.97 6.95 5.76
C ALA A 110 -8.39 7.58 5.63
N PRO A 111 -9.05 8.07 6.70
CA PRO A 111 -10.33 8.76 6.58
C PRO A 111 -10.25 10.07 5.77
N MET A 112 -9.14 10.80 5.88
CA MET A 112 -8.91 12.02 5.10
C MET A 112 -8.81 11.71 3.60
N VAL A 113 -8.13 10.62 3.22
CA VAL A 113 -8.08 10.14 1.83
C VAL A 113 -9.49 9.87 1.29
N ALA A 114 -10.34 9.21 2.08
CA ALA A 114 -11.73 8.95 1.71
C ALA A 114 -12.50 10.26 1.49
N ALA A 115 -12.35 11.24 2.39
CA ALA A 115 -13.03 12.53 2.30
C ALA A 115 -12.59 13.35 1.08
N VAL A 116 -11.27 13.41 0.81
CA VAL A 116 -10.71 14.14 -0.34
C VAL A 116 -11.22 13.53 -1.65
N LEU A 117 -11.13 12.22 -1.84
CA LEU A 117 -11.60 11.56 -3.06
C LEU A 117 -13.13 11.64 -3.20
N GLY A 118 -13.85 11.52 -2.09
CA GLY A 118 -15.30 11.70 -2.06
C GLY A 118 -15.71 13.09 -2.53
N SER A 119 -15.04 14.15 -2.07
CA SER A 119 -15.35 15.53 -2.48
C SER A 119 -15.17 15.78 -3.98
N MET A 120 -14.35 14.97 -4.65
CA MET A 120 -14.12 15.06 -6.09
C MET A 120 -15.15 14.24 -6.90
N ALA A 121 -15.79 13.24 -6.27
CA ALA A 121 -16.60 12.25 -6.97
C ALA A 121 -17.84 12.84 -7.64
N GLU A 122 -18.55 13.75 -6.98
CA GLU A 122 -19.76 14.38 -7.53
C GLU A 122 -19.44 15.14 -8.83
N ALA A 123 -18.38 15.95 -8.80
CA ALA A 123 -17.96 16.70 -10.00
C ALA A 123 -17.45 15.78 -11.10
N ALA A 124 -16.68 14.73 -10.74
CA ALA A 124 -16.12 13.79 -11.69
C ALA A 124 -17.18 12.90 -12.36
N LEU A 125 -18.30 12.63 -11.69
CA LEU A 125 -19.37 11.76 -12.18
C LEU A 125 -20.56 12.53 -12.76
N ALA A 126 -20.57 13.87 -12.61
CA ALA A 126 -21.63 14.70 -13.18
C ALA A 126 -21.74 14.50 -14.71
N PRO A 127 -22.96 14.46 -15.25
CA PRO A 127 -23.15 14.40 -16.69
C PRO A 127 -22.53 15.62 -17.38
N GLU A 128 -21.72 15.37 -18.39
CA GLU A 128 -21.02 16.41 -19.15
C GLU A 128 -21.71 16.69 -20.46
N GLN A 129 -22.01 17.97 -20.73
CA GLN A 129 -22.55 18.42 -22.01
C GLN A 129 -21.40 18.51 -23.02
N ILE A 130 -21.41 17.68 -24.06
CA ILE A 130 -20.34 17.64 -25.07
C ILE A 130 -20.40 18.87 -25.97
N ASP A 131 -21.61 19.29 -26.35
CA ASP A 131 -21.86 20.52 -27.13
C ASP A 131 -22.81 21.43 -26.35
N PRO A 132 -22.32 22.60 -25.84
CA PRO A 132 -23.17 23.55 -25.11
C PRO A 132 -24.34 24.11 -25.89
N GLN A 133 -24.29 24.07 -27.23
CA GLN A 133 -25.33 24.59 -28.12
C GLN A 133 -26.37 23.55 -28.51
N SER A 134 -26.10 22.26 -28.19
CA SER A 134 -27.03 21.16 -28.51
C SER A 134 -27.60 20.56 -27.20
N PRO A 135 -28.91 20.28 -27.15
CA PRO A 135 -29.45 19.52 -26.02
C PRO A 135 -28.92 18.08 -25.96
N TYR A 136 -28.26 17.63 -27.00
CA TYR A 136 -27.64 16.30 -27.17
C TYR A 136 -26.28 16.48 -27.89
N PRO A 137 -25.26 15.61 -27.63
CA PRO A 137 -25.21 14.49 -26.69
C PRO A 137 -24.67 14.90 -25.28
N ARG A 138 -24.97 14.05 -24.30
CA ARG A 138 -24.39 14.11 -22.96
C ARG A 138 -23.50 12.89 -22.71
N LEU A 139 -22.37 13.10 -22.03
CA LEU A 139 -21.53 12.01 -21.54
C LEU A 139 -21.97 11.64 -20.11
N HIS A 140 -22.34 10.39 -19.92
CA HIS A 140 -22.61 9.82 -18.60
C HIS A 140 -21.51 8.82 -18.24
N ARG A 141 -21.10 8.83 -16.97
CA ARG A 141 -20.14 7.86 -16.42
C ARG A 141 -20.89 6.86 -15.58
N GLU A 142 -20.79 5.59 -15.95
CA GLU A 142 -21.46 4.49 -15.27
C GLU A 142 -20.46 3.61 -14.54
N PRO A 143 -20.82 3.01 -13.37
CA PRO A 143 -19.94 2.06 -12.69
C PRO A 143 -19.75 0.80 -13.53
N TYR A 144 -18.55 0.23 -13.49
CA TYR A 144 -18.23 -1.04 -14.15
C TYR A 144 -19.02 -2.21 -13.59
N GLY A 145 -19.17 -2.29 -12.26
CA GLY A 145 -19.81 -3.42 -11.58
C GLY A 145 -19.03 -3.88 -10.36
N VAL A 146 -18.47 -5.09 -10.41
CA VAL A 146 -17.63 -5.64 -9.34
C VAL A 146 -16.17 -5.36 -9.66
N ALA A 147 -15.48 -4.63 -8.76
CA ALA A 147 -14.06 -4.32 -8.88
C ALA A 147 -13.21 -5.24 -7.99
N ALA A 148 -12.13 -5.79 -8.54
CA ALA A 148 -11.07 -6.39 -7.75
C ALA A 148 -10.06 -5.33 -7.35
N LEU A 149 -9.75 -5.22 -6.05
CA LEU A 149 -8.76 -4.30 -5.50
C LEU A 149 -7.59 -5.10 -4.93
N VAL A 150 -6.44 -5.07 -5.60
CA VAL A 150 -5.21 -5.74 -5.15
C VAL A 150 -4.34 -4.72 -4.43
N ILE A 151 -4.10 -4.97 -3.14
CA ILE A 151 -3.46 -4.04 -2.22
C ILE A 151 -1.97 -4.42 -2.04
N PRO A 152 -1.04 -3.44 -2.06
CA PRO A 152 0.38 -3.67 -1.84
C PRO A 152 0.69 -3.77 -0.33
N PHE A 153 1.93 -4.20 -0.01
CA PHE A 153 2.37 -4.35 1.37
C PHE A 153 2.78 -3.03 2.03
N ASN A 154 3.34 -2.09 1.27
CA ASN A 154 4.09 -0.95 1.80
C ASN A 154 3.23 0.13 2.48
N TRP A 155 2.10 0.49 1.89
CA TRP A 155 1.11 1.46 2.39
C TRP A 155 -0.31 0.92 2.20
N PRO A 156 -0.65 -0.21 2.88
CA PRO A 156 -1.91 -0.92 2.63
C PRO A 156 -3.15 -0.09 2.96
N PHE A 157 -3.15 0.72 4.01
CA PHE A 157 -4.33 1.52 4.40
C PHE A 157 -4.58 2.67 3.42
N SER A 158 -3.54 3.44 3.11
CA SER A 158 -3.65 4.56 2.17
C SER A 158 -4.07 4.09 0.79
N VAL A 159 -3.43 3.04 0.26
CA VAL A 159 -3.75 2.50 -1.07
C VAL A 159 -5.12 1.82 -1.08
N MET A 160 -5.48 1.09 -0.01
CA MET A 160 -6.81 0.49 0.12
C MET A 160 -7.87 1.58 0.12
N MET A 161 -7.70 2.66 0.89
CA MET A 161 -8.65 3.77 0.92
C MET A 161 -8.75 4.51 -0.41
N MET A 162 -7.63 4.76 -1.09
CA MET A 162 -7.67 5.37 -2.43
C MET A 162 -8.53 4.54 -3.39
N LYS A 163 -8.35 3.22 -3.38
CA LYS A 163 -9.11 2.30 -4.26
C LYS A 163 -10.56 2.14 -3.81
N LEU A 164 -10.82 1.97 -2.51
CA LEU A 164 -12.17 1.85 -1.95
C LEU A 164 -13.00 3.11 -2.20
N ALA A 165 -12.48 4.28 -1.84
CA ALA A 165 -13.19 5.54 -2.01
C ALA A 165 -13.53 5.81 -3.49
N SER A 166 -12.58 5.60 -4.39
CA SER A 166 -12.82 5.79 -5.83
C SER A 166 -13.83 4.79 -6.39
N ALA A 167 -13.68 3.49 -6.09
CA ALA A 167 -14.56 2.46 -6.63
C ALA A 167 -15.99 2.57 -6.09
N LEU A 168 -16.14 2.74 -4.77
CA LEU A 168 -17.44 2.79 -4.10
C LEU A 168 -18.21 4.08 -4.41
N SER A 169 -17.55 5.24 -4.41
CA SER A 169 -18.18 6.51 -4.80
C SER A 169 -18.67 6.48 -6.24
N ALA A 170 -17.93 5.82 -7.14
CA ALA A 170 -18.37 5.60 -8.53
C ALA A 170 -19.55 4.62 -8.66
N GLY A 171 -19.94 3.93 -7.58
CA GLY A 171 -21.05 2.98 -7.56
C GLY A 171 -20.68 1.53 -7.81
N ASN A 172 -19.39 1.18 -7.85
CA ASN A 172 -18.94 -0.22 -7.89
C ASN A 172 -19.05 -0.88 -6.53
N THR A 173 -19.12 -2.20 -6.50
CA THR A 173 -18.87 -3.03 -5.32
C THR A 173 -17.52 -3.71 -5.45
N VAL A 174 -16.92 -4.17 -4.34
CA VAL A 174 -15.51 -4.55 -4.36
C VAL A 174 -15.22 -5.89 -3.70
N VAL A 175 -14.17 -6.55 -4.22
CA VAL A 175 -13.45 -7.63 -3.57
C VAL A 175 -12.01 -7.16 -3.37
N VAL A 176 -11.62 -6.97 -2.12
CA VAL A 176 -10.28 -6.51 -1.71
C VAL A 176 -9.42 -7.72 -1.42
N LYS A 177 -8.29 -7.86 -2.12
CA LYS A 177 -7.26 -8.86 -1.84
C LYS A 177 -6.10 -8.19 -1.14
N LEU A 178 -5.89 -8.53 0.12
CA LEU A 178 -4.82 -7.99 0.95
C LEU A 178 -3.46 -8.64 0.64
N PRO A 179 -2.34 -7.95 0.92
CA PRO A 179 -1.02 -8.52 0.78
C PRO A 179 -0.83 -9.68 1.77
N PRO A 180 -0.17 -10.79 1.38
CA PRO A 180 -0.06 -11.96 2.25
C PRO A 180 0.83 -11.71 3.48
N THR A 181 1.72 -10.74 3.42
CA THR A 181 2.74 -10.50 4.46
C THR A 181 2.37 -9.40 5.45
N VAL A 182 1.33 -8.61 5.17
CA VAL A 182 0.82 -7.53 6.04
C VAL A 182 -0.72 -7.53 6.02
N PRO A 183 -1.37 -8.61 6.40
CA PRO A 183 -2.82 -8.68 6.32
C PRO A 183 -3.54 -8.36 7.63
N LEU A 184 -2.89 -8.51 8.81
CA LEU A 184 -3.62 -8.60 10.09
C LEU A 184 -4.35 -7.30 10.45
N ALA A 185 -3.63 -6.19 10.50
CA ALA A 185 -4.25 -4.90 10.81
C ALA A 185 -5.20 -4.45 9.68
N ALA A 186 -4.87 -4.75 8.41
CA ALA A 186 -5.72 -4.45 7.28
C ALA A 186 -7.01 -5.29 7.23
N LEU A 187 -7.01 -6.53 7.72
CA LEU A 187 -8.21 -7.35 7.91
C LEU A 187 -9.14 -6.73 8.96
N GLN A 188 -8.59 -6.27 10.09
CA GLN A 188 -9.37 -5.58 11.13
C GLN A 188 -10.01 -4.30 10.58
N PHE A 189 -9.23 -3.46 9.91
CA PHE A 189 -9.74 -2.25 9.28
C PHE A 189 -10.83 -2.58 8.23
N GLY A 190 -10.57 -3.53 7.36
CA GLY A 190 -11.50 -3.94 6.30
C GLY A 190 -12.81 -4.50 6.85
N ALA A 191 -12.76 -5.26 7.95
CA ALA A 191 -13.95 -5.78 8.62
C ALA A 191 -14.80 -4.64 9.23
N ALA A 192 -14.17 -3.69 9.93
CA ALA A 192 -14.84 -2.53 10.50
C ALA A 192 -15.44 -1.62 9.40
N PHE A 193 -14.70 -1.41 8.33
CA PHE A 193 -15.15 -0.63 7.17
C PHE A 193 -16.37 -1.29 6.50
N ALA A 194 -16.31 -2.60 6.25
CA ALA A 194 -17.40 -3.34 5.63
C ALA A 194 -18.66 -3.40 6.51
N ALA A 195 -18.51 -3.51 7.84
CA ALA A 195 -19.62 -3.53 8.79
C ALA A 195 -20.43 -2.22 8.81
N ALA A 196 -19.84 -1.10 8.43
CA ALA A 196 -20.52 0.20 8.31
C ALA A 196 -21.27 0.39 6.99
N LEU A 197 -21.18 -0.58 6.05
CA LEU A 197 -21.80 -0.53 4.73
C LEU A 197 -22.82 -1.66 4.54
N PRO A 198 -23.72 -1.57 3.55
CA PRO A 198 -24.61 -2.68 3.25
C PRO A 198 -23.84 -3.98 2.95
N PRO A 199 -24.35 -5.14 3.41
CA PRO A 199 -23.69 -6.44 3.18
C PRO A 199 -23.31 -6.67 1.72
N GLY A 200 -22.11 -7.17 1.48
CA GLY A 200 -21.60 -7.49 0.15
C GLY A 200 -21.04 -6.31 -0.65
N VAL A 201 -21.25 -5.06 -0.23
CA VAL A 201 -20.65 -3.88 -0.90
C VAL A 201 -19.12 -3.96 -0.86
N VAL A 202 -18.56 -4.38 0.28
CA VAL A 202 -17.13 -4.62 0.47
C VAL A 202 -16.91 -6.04 0.97
N ASN A 203 -16.03 -6.77 0.28
CA ASN A 203 -15.59 -8.10 0.68
C ASN A 203 -14.07 -8.08 0.78
N VAL A 204 -13.50 -8.67 1.85
CA VAL A 204 -12.06 -8.62 2.13
C VAL A 204 -11.53 -10.03 2.30
N VAL A 205 -10.53 -10.40 1.48
CA VAL A 205 -9.92 -11.73 1.46
C VAL A 205 -8.40 -11.66 1.57
N SER A 206 -7.82 -12.69 2.17
CA SER A 206 -6.36 -12.91 2.24
C SER A 206 -6.02 -14.36 1.91
N ALA A 207 -4.80 -14.59 1.47
CA ALA A 207 -4.22 -15.93 1.26
C ALA A 207 -2.69 -15.81 1.14
N PRO A 208 -1.93 -16.86 1.50
CA PRO A 208 -0.46 -16.82 1.54
C PRO A 208 0.21 -16.83 0.16
N GLY A 209 -0.39 -17.49 -0.82
CA GLY A 209 0.20 -17.73 -2.15
C GLY A 209 -0.33 -16.77 -3.23
N ILE A 210 0.08 -17.04 -4.46
CA ILE A 210 -0.37 -16.31 -5.66
C ILE A 210 -1.63 -16.91 -6.28
N GLU A 211 -2.01 -18.11 -5.89
CA GLU A 211 -3.09 -18.92 -6.50
C GLU A 211 -4.44 -18.21 -6.37
N LEU A 212 -4.75 -17.68 -5.17
CA LEU A 212 -5.98 -16.93 -4.95
C LEU A 212 -5.99 -15.63 -5.76
N SER A 213 -4.84 -14.96 -5.88
CA SER A 213 -4.70 -13.75 -6.70
C SER A 213 -4.94 -14.07 -8.18
N GLN A 214 -4.37 -15.14 -8.70
CA GLN A 214 -4.58 -15.59 -10.08
C GLN A 214 -6.06 -15.95 -10.33
N ALA A 215 -6.67 -16.67 -9.37
CA ALA A 215 -8.08 -17.01 -9.42
C ALA A 215 -8.98 -15.77 -9.42
N LEU A 216 -8.67 -14.76 -8.60
CA LEU A 216 -9.37 -13.47 -8.58
C LEU A 216 -9.25 -12.75 -9.92
N LEU A 217 -8.01 -12.57 -10.43
CA LEU A 217 -7.74 -11.80 -11.65
C LEU A 217 -8.41 -12.37 -12.91
N THR A 218 -8.68 -13.68 -12.93
CA THR A 218 -9.34 -14.37 -14.04
C THR A 218 -10.81 -14.67 -13.78
N HIS A 219 -11.36 -14.24 -12.63
CA HIS A 219 -12.71 -14.58 -12.21
C HIS A 219 -13.77 -13.97 -13.16
N PRO A 220 -14.73 -14.78 -13.67
CA PRO A 220 -15.73 -14.32 -14.64
C PRO A 220 -16.69 -13.26 -14.11
N GLY A 221 -16.85 -13.15 -12.82
CA GLY A 221 -17.72 -12.16 -12.17
C GLY A 221 -17.09 -10.79 -11.94
N LEU A 222 -15.84 -10.55 -12.37
CA LEU A 222 -15.19 -9.24 -12.26
C LEU A 222 -15.39 -8.41 -13.53
N ASP A 223 -15.59 -7.10 -13.34
CA ASP A 223 -15.77 -6.12 -14.41
C ASP A 223 -14.58 -5.16 -14.57
N VAL A 224 -13.79 -4.96 -13.51
CA VAL A 224 -12.59 -4.11 -13.51
C VAL A 224 -11.61 -4.58 -12.46
N ILE A 225 -10.32 -4.37 -12.70
CA ILE A 225 -9.23 -4.68 -11.75
C ILE A 225 -8.44 -3.41 -11.48
N SER A 226 -8.26 -3.07 -10.20
CA SER A 226 -7.33 -2.04 -9.75
C SER A 226 -6.24 -2.70 -8.91
N ALA A 227 -5.00 -2.71 -9.40
CA ALA A 227 -3.89 -3.37 -8.74
C ALA A 227 -2.72 -2.42 -8.50
N THR A 228 -2.15 -2.48 -7.30
CA THR A 228 -0.89 -1.82 -6.95
C THR A 228 0.15 -2.86 -6.59
N GLY A 229 1.35 -2.76 -7.16
CA GLY A 229 2.42 -3.71 -6.91
C GLY A 229 3.68 -3.46 -7.76
N GLY A 230 4.55 -4.44 -7.83
CA GLY A 230 5.74 -4.37 -8.68
C GLY A 230 5.42 -4.53 -10.18
N VAL A 231 6.35 -4.14 -11.06
CA VAL A 231 6.20 -4.25 -12.53
C VAL A 231 5.88 -5.68 -12.97
N ALA A 232 6.49 -6.70 -12.34
CA ALA A 232 6.21 -8.11 -12.65
C ALA A 232 4.75 -8.47 -12.34
N THR A 233 4.21 -7.98 -11.20
CA THR A 233 2.81 -8.14 -10.82
C THR A 233 1.90 -7.45 -11.84
N GLY A 234 2.22 -6.21 -12.24
CA GLY A 234 1.43 -5.47 -13.24
C GLY A 234 1.34 -6.22 -14.58
N ARG A 235 2.45 -6.79 -15.04
CA ARG A 235 2.47 -7.63 -16.27
C ARG A 235 1.57 -8.86 -16.13
N ALA A 236 1.63 -9.54 -14.97
CA ALA A 236 0.79 -10.70 -14.69
C ALA A 236 -0.70 -10.34 -14.65
N VAL A 237 -1.05 -9.20 -14.03
CA VAL A 237 -2.43 -8.67 -14.00
C VAL A 237 -2.94 -8.39 -15.41
N MET A 238 -2.16 -7.69 -16.24
CA MET A 238 -2.52 -7.41 -17.63
C MET A 238 -2.74 -8.70 -18.43
N ALA A 239 -1.83 -9.67 -18.31
CA ALA A 239 -1.94 -10.94 -19.01
C ALA A 239 -3.21 -11.71 -18.61
N ALA A 240 -3.53 -11.75 -17.32
CA ALA A 240 -4.76 -12.38 -16.82
C ALA A 240 -6.02 -11.66 -17.33
N ALA A 241 -6.06 -10.33 -17.24
CA ALA A 241 -7.19 -9.51 -17.66
C ALA A 241 -7.44 -9.56 -19.18
N ALA A 242 -6.39 -9.70 -19.98
CA ALA A 242 -6.47 -9.78 -21.45
C ALA A 242 -7.33 -10.96 -21.92
N THR A 243 -7.40 -12.05 -21.18
CA THR A 243 -8.21 -13.24 -21.54
C THR A 243 -9.71 -12.93 -21.62
N ARG A 244 -10.16 -11.88 -20.95
CA ARG A 244 -11.57 -11.47 -20.86
C ARG A 244 -11.78 -10.01 -21.29
N LEU A 245 -10.72 -9.32 -21.71
CA LEU A 245 -10.71 -7.88 -22.00
C LEU A 245 -11.19 -7.04 -20.79
N THR A 246 -10.90 -7.51 -19.57
CA THR A 246 -11.25 -6.80 -18.34
C THR A 246 -10.37 -5.55 -18.22
N PRO A 247 -10.96 -4.35 -18.04
CA PRO A 247 -10.20 -3.13 -17.83
C PRO A 247 -9.31 -3.22 -16.58
N VAL A 248 -8.11 -2.64 -16.67
CA VAL A 248 -7.15 -2.63 -15.55
C VAL A 248 -6.66 -1.21 -15.27
N LEU A 249 -6.56 -0.88 -13.97
CA LEU A 249 -5.87 0.31 -13.45
C LEU A 249 -4.65 -0.19 -12.67
N LEU A 250 -3.47 0.20 -13.12
CA LEU A 250 -2.21 -0.26 -12.53
C LEU A 250 -1.45 0.91 -11.92
N GLU A 251 -1.14 0.77 -10.63
CA GLU A 251 -0.19 1.59 -9.90
C GLU A 251 1.04 0.73 -9.61
N LEU A 252 2.20 1.10 -10.16
CA LEU A 252 3.40 0.26 -10.12
C LEU A 252 4.56 1.01 -9.46
N GLY A 253 5.69 0.31 -9.31
CA GLY A 253 6.89 0.90 -8.75
C GLY A 253 7.50 1.97 -9.66
N GLY A 254 8.25 2.89 -9.03
CA GLY A 254 8.97 3.97 -9.69
C GLY A 254 10.46 3.97 -9.38
N ASN A 255 11.18 4.84 -10.06
CA ASN A 255 12.59 5.16 -9.83
C ASN A 255 12.73 6.69 -9.91
N ASP A 256 12.07 7.38 -8.98
CA ASP A 256 11.84 8.81 -9.03
C ASP A 256 13.12 9.60 -8.81
N ALA A 257 13.18 10.79 -9.41
CA ALA A 257 14.35 11.65 -9.42
C ALA A 257 14.07 12.97 -8.69
N ALA A 258 15.04 13.42 -7.88
CA ALA A 258 15.14 14.81 -7.48
C ALA A 258 16.23 15.49 -8.30
N ILE A 259 15.93 16.67 -8.81
CA ILE A 259 16.84 17.47 -9.64
C ILE A 259 17.15 18.76 -8.90
N ILE A 260 18.42 18.94 -8.52
CA ILE A 260 18.90 20.14 -7.84
C ILE A 260 19.39 21.14 -8.89
N ALA A 261 18.71 22.27 -9.00
CA ALA A 261 19.12 23.33 -9.92
C ALA A 261 20.42 24.00 -9.47
N PRO A 262 21.19 24.60 -10.39
CA PRO A 262 22.51 25.16 -10.08
C PRO A 262 22.51 26.28 -9.03
N ASP A 263 21.42 27.03 -8.94
CA ASP A 263 21.21 28.18 -8.06
C ASP A 263 20.55 27.82 -6.72
N VAL A 264 20.16 26.55 -6.51
CA VAL A 264 19.55 26.11 -5.26
C VAL A 264 20.63 25.86 -4.21
N ALA A 265 20.50 26.49 -3.04
CA ALA A 265 21.38 26.22 -1.89
C ALA A 265 21.11 24.83 -1.32
N ILE A 266 22.18 24.06 -1.03
CA ILE A 266 22.10 22.81 -0.28
C ILE A 266 21.97 23.14 1.21
N SER A 267 20.76 23.55 1.61
CA SER A 267 20.43 23.89 2.99
C SER A 267 20.01 22.66 3.79
N ASP A 268 20.08 22.75 5.11
CA ASP A 268 19.61 21.68 6.01
C ASP A 268 18.14 21.32 5.73
N GLN A 269 17.29 22.28 5.41
CA GLN A 269 15.89 22.04 5.07
C GLN A 269 15.73 21.24 3.77
N LEU A 270 16.52 21.54 2.73
CA LEU A 270 16.53 20.76 1.50
C LEU A 270 16.97 19.33 1.76
N VAL A 271 18.09 19.17 2.50
CA VAL A 271 18.65 17.86 2.83
C VAL A 271 17.67 17.03 3.67
N GLU A 272 17.02 17.64 4.68
CA GLU A 272 15.96 16.99 5.45
C GLU A 272 14.83 16.48 4.56
N SER A 273 14.36 17.31 3.63
CA SER A 273 13.29 16.93 2.68
C SER A 273 13.72 15.79 1.77
N LEU A 274 14.96 15.80 1.28
CA LEU A 274 15.51 14.75 0.42
C LEU A 274 15.63 13.41 1.17
N VAL A 275 16.18 13.44 2.40
CA VAL A 275 16.34 12.24 3.23
C VAL A 275 14.99 11.65 3.60
N THR A 276 14.04 12.47 4.06
CA THR A 276 12.68 12.03 4.36
C THR A 276 12.01 11.41 3.14
N ALA A 277 12.05 12.09 1.98
CA ALA A 277 11.41 11.58 0.76
C ALA A 277 12.11 10.33 0.17
N THR A 278 13.38 10.07 0.55
CA THR A 278 14.13 8.88 0.17
C THR A 278 13.83 7.70 1.07
N TYR A 279 13.85 7.91 2.40
CA TYR A 279 13.91 6.81 3.37
C TYR A 279 12.60 6.54 4.13
N THR A 280 11.54 7.33 3.91
CA THR A 280 10.20 6.99 4.46
C THR A 280 9.88 5.52 4.15
N THR A 281 9.46 4.78 5.18
CA THR A 281 9.18 3.33 5.13
C THR A 281 10.39 2.51 4.64
N GLY A 282 11.61 2.90 5.05
CA GLY A 282 12.85 2.27 4.58
C GLY A 282 13.07 2.41 3.06
N GLY A 283 12.56 3.47 2.43
CA GLY A 283 12.62 3.68 0.98
C GLY A 283 11.69 2.79 0.15
N GLN A 284 10.79 2.04 0.80
CA GLN A 284 9.89 1.09 0.14
C GLN A 284 8.61 1.74 -0.40
N VAL A 285 8.71 2.98 -0.85
CA VAL A 285 7.59 3.75 -1.43
C VAL A 285 7.78 3.86 -2.94
N CYS A 286 6.69 3.69 -3.71
CA CYS A 286 6.74 3.75 -5.18
C CYS A 286 7.35 5.06 -5.67
N MET A 287 6.97 6.20 -5.08
CA MET A 287 7.41 7.57 -5.40
C MET A 287 8.60 8.04 -4.56
N ALA A 288 9.25 7.18 -3.75
CA ALA A 288 10.45 7.58 -3.01
C ALA A 288 11.55 8.05 -3.97
N ILE A 289 12.29 9.07 -3.58
CA ILE A 289 13.45 9.55 -4.35
C ILE A 289 14.53 8.45 -4.31
N LYS A 290 14.94 7.99 -5.49
CA LYS A 290 15.98 6.97 -5.64
C LYS A 290 17.19 7.50 -6.42
N ARG A 291 17.03 8.65 -7.09
CA ARG A 291 18.07 9.28 -7.89
C ARG A 291 18.14 10.77 -7.57
N LEU A 292 19.33 11.24 -7.19
CA LEU A 292 19.60 12.66 -6.97
C LEU A 292 20.49 13.16 -8.12
N TYR A 293 20.02 14.15 -8.85
CA TYR A 293 20.78 14.82 -9.90
C TYR A 293 21.22 16.20 -9.40
N ALA A 294 22.51 16.48 -9.47
CA ALA A 294 23.08 17.77 -9.14
C ALA A 294 24.05 18.22 -10.24
N PRO A 295 24.35 19.53 -10.36
CA PRO A 295 25.45 19.99 -11.21
C PRO A 295 26.75 19.27 -10.85
N GLN A 296 27.55 18.93 -11.87
CA GLN A 296 28.75 18.09 -11.72
C GLN A 296 29.69 18.56 -10.59
N GLY A 297 29.89 19.85 -10.43
CA GLY A 297 30.74 20.41 -9.35
C GLY A 297 30.12 20.40 -7.95
N ARG A 298 28.87 19.90 -7.79
CA ARG A 298 28.13 19.91 -6.52
C ARG A 298 27.70 18.52 -6.05
N VAL A 299 28.07 17.48 -6.80
CA VAL A 299 27.66 16.09 -6.47
C VAL A 299 28.21 15.65 -5.12
N ASP A 300 29.50 15.92 -4.85
CA ASP A 300 30.13 15.54 -3.57
C ASP A 300 29.56 16.35 -2.40
N GLU A 301 29.36 17.67 -2.58
CA GLU A 301 28.72 18.54 -1.59
C GLU A 301 27.33 17.98 -1.19
N LEU A 302 26.50 17.61 -2.16
CA LEU A 302 25.17 17.05 -1.93
C LEU A 302 25.25 15.68 -1.23
N ALA A 303 26.13 14.81 -1.71
CA ALA A 303 26.30 13.47 -1.16
C ALA A 303 26.80 13.52 0.30
N ASP A 304 27.76 14.42 0.62
CA ASP A 304 28.27 14.64 1.97
C ASP A 304 27.18 15.17 2.89
N ALA A 305 26.37 16.14 2.43
CA ALA A 305 25.26 16.70 3.21
C ALA A 305 24.18 15.65 3.51
N VAL A 306 23.80 14.83 2.52
CA VAL A 306 22.83 13.73 2.69
C VAL A 306 23.36 12.70 3.69
N LEU A 307 24.62 12.28 3.56
CA LEU A 307 25.24 11.32 4.48
C LEU A 307 25.31 11.86 5.91
N ALA A 308 25.75 13.12 6.08
CA ALA A 308 25.82 13.77 7.39
C ALA A 308 24.44 13.82 8.08
N ARG A 309 23.36 14.02 7.31
CA ARG A 309 22.00 13.94 7.85
C ARG A 309 21.64 12.48 8.19
N CYS A 310 21.99 11.52 7.35
CA CYS A 310 21.71 10.09 7.58
C CYS A 310 22.45 9.51 8.80
N GLU A 311 23.54 10.13 9.30
CA GLU A 311 24.21 9.71 10.55
C GLU A 311 23.28 9.74 11.78
N ARG A 312 22.17 10.48 11.71
CA ARG A 312 21.16 10.53 12.78
C ARG A 312 20.19 9.36 12.74
N GLU A 313 20.18 8.58 11.67
CA GLU A 313 19.24 7.48 11.52
C GLU A 313 19.65 6.29 12.41
N VAL A 314 18.66 5.77 13.13
CA VAL A 314 18.75 4.56 13.93
C VAL A 314 17.85 3.51 13.29
N VAL A 315 18.46 2.47 12.75
CA VAL A 315 17.75 1.36 12.09
C VAL A 315 17.51 0.25 13.11
N GLY A 316 16.28 -0.21 13.25
CA GLY A 316 15.95 -1.25 14.24
C GLY A 316 14.50 -1.66 14.22
N ASP A 317 14.03 -2.30 15.30
CA ASP A 317 12.63 -2.65 15.49
C ASP A 317 11.78 -1.38 15.59
N GLY A 318 10.85 -1.21 14.65
CA GLY A 318 9.98 -0.03 14.55
C GLY A 318 9.08 0.22 15.77
N LEU A 319 9.00 -0.72 16.71
CA LEU A 319 8.31 -0.55 17.99
C LEU A 319 9.15 0.16 19.07
N ALA A 320 10.44 0.32 18.85
CA ALA A 320 11.32 1.01 19.78
C ALA A 320 11.28 2.52 19.54
N ASP A 321 11.22 3.30 20.63
CA ASP A 321 11.00 4.75 20.59
C ASP A 321 12.19 5.53 19.96
N ASP A 322 13.39 4.96 20.01
CA ASP A 322 14.63 5.56 19.49
C ASP A 322 14.92 5.18 18.01
N VAL A 323 14.13 4.31 17.42
CA VAL A 323 14.26 3.85 16.03
C VAL A 323 13.59 4.84 15.07
N THR A 324 14.33 5.26 14.05
CA THR A 324 13.87 6.19 13.02
C THR A 324 13.58 5.51 11.69
N LEU A 325 14.21 4.35 11.44
CA LEU A 325 13.98 3.52 10.25
C LEU A 325 13.79 2.06 10.66
N GLY A 326 12.71 1.47 10.20
CA GLY A 326 12.44 0.05 10.38
C GLY A 326 13.24 -0.85 9.41
N PRO A 327 13.13 -2.19 9.56
CA PRO A 327 13.70 -3.13 8.61
C PRO A 327 13.05 -3.04 7.23
N LEU A 328 13.69 -3.60 6.23
CA LEU A 328 13.00 -3.95 5.00
C LEU A 328 11.95 -5.04 5.28
N HIS A 329 10.87 -5.01 4.52
CA HIS A 329 9.72 -5.86 4.81
C HIS A 329 9.98 -7.37 4.58
N THR A 330 10.89 -7.72 3.68
CA THR A 330 11.20 -9.12 3.35
C THR A 330 12.70 -9.38 3.23
N ALA A 331 13.13 -10.62 3.49
CA ALA A 331 14.49 -11.06 3.22
C ALA A 331 14.89 -10.84 1.75
N SER A 332 14.00 -11.15 0.82
CA SER A 332 14.26 -10.95 -0.61
C SER A 332 14.46 -9.48 -0.99
N GLY A 333 13.77 -8.55 -0.30
CA GLY A 333 13.97 -7.11 -0.44
C GLY A 333 15.37 -6.69 0.03
N ARG A 334 15.78 -7.13 1.23
CA ARG A 334 17.12 -6.92 1.78
C ARG A 334 18.21 -7.46 0.84
N ASP A 335 18.07 -8.70 0.40
CA ASP A 335 19.05 -9.37 -0.44
C ASP A 335 19.17 -8.71 -1.82
N ARG A 336 18.04 -8.20 -2.35
CA ARG A 336 18.02 -7.41 -3.58
C ARG A 336 18.82 -6.11 -3.43
N VAL A 337 18.63 -5.36 -2.35
CA VAL A 337 19.39 -4.12 -2.09
C VAL A 337 20.87 -4.44 -1.99
N ALA A 338 21.25 -5.47 -1.21
CA ALA A 338 22.65 -5.90 -1.08
C ALA A 338 23.27 -6.28 -2.45
N SER A 339 22.50 -6.96 -3.31
CA SER A 339 22.94 -7.32 -4.66
C SER A 339 23.16 -6.10 -5.55
N LEU A 340 22.25 -5.11 -5.49
CA LEU A 340 22.38 -3.86 -6.27
C LEU A 340 23.59 -3.03 -5.82
N VAL A 341 23.84 -2.94 -4.51
CA VAL A 341 25.03 -2.26 -3.98
C VAL A 341 26.31 -2.96 -4.41
N LYS A 342 26.34 -4.29 -4.36
CA LYS A 342 27.48 -5.08 -4.83
C LYS A 342 27.74 -4.88 -6.34
N ASP A 343 26.69 -4.85 -7.12
CA ASP A 343 26.78 -4.60 -8.56
C ASP A 343 27.33 -3.19 -8.87
N ALA A 344 26.84 -2.17 -8.14
CA ALA A 344 27.35 -0.81 -8.27
C ALA A 344 28.85 -0.70 -7.97
N VAL A 345 29.33 -1.34 -6.90
CA VAL A 345 30.76 -1.41 -6.58
C VAL A 345 31.55 -2.10 -7.70
N ALA A 346 31.03 -3.20 -8.23
CA ALA A 346 31.69 -3.93 -9.32
C ALA A 346 31.79 -3.09 -10.62
N GLN A 347 30.87 -2.13 -10.80
CA GLN A 347 30.88 -1.18 -11.92
C GLN A 347 31.72 0.09 -11.64
N GLY A 348 32.38 0.17 -10.48
CA GLY A 348 33.27 1.27 -10.13
C GLY A 348 32.62 2.46 -9.44
N ALA A 349 31.38 2.30 -8.96
CA ALA A 349 30.71 3.33 -8.16
C ALA A 349 31.30 3.44 -6.76
N THR A 350 31.29 4.64 -6.19
CA THR A 350 31.60 4.87 -4.79
C THR A 350 30.35 4.63 -3.95
N VAL A 351 30.46 3.78 -2.93
CA VAL A 351 29.36 3.46 -2.01
C VAL A 351 29.72 3.92 -0.61
N ARG A 352 28.83 4.67 0.02
CA ARG A 352 28.97 5.15 1.40
C ARG A 352 27.67 4.88 2.16
N THR A 353 27.79 4.43 3.40
CA THR A 353 26.66 4.18 4.32
C THR A 353 26.75 5.11 5.52
N ALA A 354 25.62 5.44 6.11
CA ALA A 354 25.51 6.28 7.29
C ALA A 354 24.40 5.77 8.22
N GLY A 355 24.39 6.30 9.46
CA GLY A 355 23.50 5.82 10.49
C GLY A 355 24.04 4.58 11.21
N ARG A 356 23.22 4.00 12.08
CA ARG A 356 23.61 2.83 12.88
C ARG A 356 22.43 1.87 13.05
N ILE A 357 22.73 0.59 13.23
CA ILE A 357 21.75 -0.36 13.75
C ILE A 357 21.65 -0.16 15.27
N ARG A 358 20.44 -0.20 15.80
CA ARG A 358 20.17 -0.15 17.23
C ARG A 358 20.92 -1.29 17.94
N GLU A 359 21.55 -1.02 19.07
CA GLU A 359 22.45 -1.99 19.74
C GLU A 359 21.73 -3.30 20.07
N GLU A 360 20.49 -3.22 20.57
CA GLU A 360 19.69 -4.40 20.92
C GLU A 360 19.19 -5.21 19.71
N ASP A 361 19.26 -4.64 18.51
CA ASP A 361 18.86 -5.29 17.27
C ASP A 361 20.07 -5.75 16.42
N ALA A 362 21.30 -5.42 16.82
CA ALA A 362 22.52 -5.65 16.04
C ALA A 362 22.81 -7.14 15.78
N ASP A 363 22.48 -8.00 16.72
CA ASP A 363 22.69 -9.45 16.63
C ASP A 363 21.45 -10.22 16.16
N SER A 364 20.38 -9.52 15.73
CA SER A 364 19.15 -10.15 15.26
C SER A 364 19.24 -10.51 13.78
N ASP A 365 18.40 -11.48 13.35
CA ASP A 365 18.22 -11.85 11.93
C ASP A 365 17.31 -10.87 11.17
N GLY A 366 16.99 -9.71 11.75
CA GLY A 366 16.14 -8.67 11.17
C GLY A 366 16.63 -8.19 9.79
N TYR A 367 15.70 -7.75 8.96
CA TYR A 367 16.02 -7.34 7.59
C TYR A 367 16.52 -5.90 7.53
N PHE A 368 17.46 -5.54 8.41
CA PHE A 368 18.00 -4.20 8.54
C PHE A 368 18.97 -3.84 7.43
N VAL A 369 18.84 -2.62 6.91
CA VAL A 369 19.73 -2.04 5.90
C VAL A 369 19.98 -0.57 6.26
N LEU A 370 21.24 -0.19 6.34
CA LEU A 370 21.63 1.20 6.61
C LEU A 370 21.37 2.09 5.38
N PRO A 371 21.05 3.37 5.59
CA PRO A 371 21.03 4.36 4.53
C PRO A 371 22.31 4.33 3.71
N THR A 372 22.18 4.20 2.39
CA THR A 372 23.29 4.01 1.49
C THR A 372 23.21 4.99 0.33
N VAL A 373 24.29 5.73 0.10
CA VAL A 373 24.47 6.64 -1.03
C VAL A 373 25.48 6.03 -2.00
N VAL A 374 25.07 5.93 -3.27
CA VAL A 374 25.90 5.47 -4.37
C VAL A 374 26.18 6.64 -5.30
N THR A 375 27.44 6.98 -5.50
CA THR A 375 27.86 8.00 -6.46
C THR A 375 28.59 7.34 -7.62
N ALA A 376 28.22 7.70 -8.84
CA ALA A 376 28.84 7.21 -10.06
C ALA A 376 28.91 8.32 -11.10
N ASP A 377 29.96 8.30 -11.92
CA ASP A 377 30.06 9.14 -13.10
C ASP A 377 29.12 8.57 -14.18
N LEU A 378 27.92 9.14 -14.26
CA LEU A 378 27.00 8.80 -15.33
C LEU A 378 27.49 9.51 -16.62
N ARG A 379 28.26 8.81 -17.42
CA ARG A 379 28.44 9.21 -18.82
C ARG A 379 27.14 8.88 -19.54
N ILE A 380 26.32 9.92 -19.75
CA ILE A 380 25.12 9.85 -20.57
C ILE A 380 25.52 9.72 -22.03
#